data_a79033bfc9af32d847e09ab1f7fe809d
#
_entry.id   a79033bfc9af32d847e09ab1f7fe809d
#
_cell.length_a   1.000
_cell.length_b   1.000
_cell.length_c   1.000
_cell.angle_alpha   90.00
_cell.angle_beta   90.00
_cell.angle_gamma   90.00
#
_symmetry.space_group_name_H-M   'P 1'
#
loop_
_entity.id
_entity.type
_entity.pdbx_description
1 polymer ?
#
loop_
_entity_poly.entity_id
_entity_poly.type
_entity_poly.pdbx_seq_one_letter_code
_entity_poly.pdbx_strand_id
1 'polypeptide(L)'
;MFPECRKGGNFHTSMKPPSLPAYPTKVLLAWTEAISGQEPLRDWLMGSDYPELGVFCHALHNEPTSRAWLRHHGHDFLMALLEGAEGEKTAVKWLRQHGGSTLADMALIADNDEEALARLMRGDPDVNGIWVQIALRLRQVKNAIEESNNDVHRIDPN
;
A
#
# COMPACT_ATOMS: atom_id res chain seq x y z
N MET A 1 -11.12 2.08 16.76
CA MET A 1 -10.32 0.99 17.36
C MET A 1 -9.83 0.09 16.22
N PHE A 2 -8.53 -0.18 16.18
CA PHE A 2 -7.92 -1.03 15.16
C PHE A 2 -8.12 -2.51 15.48
N PRO A 3 -8.23 -3.37 14.44
CA PRO A 3 -8.41 -4.80 14.68
C PRO A 3 -7.19 -5.39 15.36
N GLU A 4 -7.43 -6.37 16.20
CA GLU A 4 -6.35 -7.17 16.76
C GLU A 4 -5.78 -8.11 15.68
N CYS A 5 -4.44 -8.20 15.65
CA CYS A 5 -3.79 -9.14 14.76
C CYS A 5 -4.03 -10.58 15.28
N ARG A 6 -4.65 -11.44 14.48
CA ARG A 6 -4.75 -12.85 14.83
C ARG A 6 -3.34 -13.43 14.85
N LYS A 7 -2.92 -13.92 15.99
CA LYS A 7 -1.68 -14.68 16.11
C LYS A 7 -1.86 -16.03 15.44
N GLY A 8 -1.63 -16.07 14.14
CA GLY A 8 -1.43 -17.34 13.44
C GLY A 8 -0.16 -17.99 14.00
N GLY A 9 -0.32 -19.09 14.72
CA GLY A 9 0.72 -19.61 15.56
C GLY A 9 1.78 -20.42 14.84
N ASN A 10 2.55 -19.88 13.93
CA ASN A 10 3.78 -20.53 13.50
C ASN A 10 4.87 -19.46 13.34
N PHE A 11 5.64 -19.28 14.38
CA PHE A 11 6.90 -18.57 14.29
C PHE A 11 7.89 -19.43 13.50
N HIS A 12 7.90 -19.28 12.19
CA HIS A 12 9.04 -19.71 11.44
C HIS A 12 10.17 -18.72 11.68
N THR A 13 11.23 -19.17 12.30
CA THR A 13 12.53 -18.49 12.35
C THR A 13 13.15 -18.48 10.94
N SER A 14 12.42 -17.98 9.96
CA SER A 14 12.97 -17.70 8.65
C SER A 14 13.70 -16.38 8.72
N MET A 15 14.99 -16.36 8.42
CA MET A 15 15.78 -15.14 8.32
C MET A 15 15.40 -14.25 7.14
N LYS A 16 14.46 -14.70 6.29
CA LYS A 16 13.87 -13.86 5.24
C LYS A 16 12.64 -13.18 5.80
N PRO A 17 12.54 -11.84 5.70
CA PRO A 17 11.30 -11.18 6.01
C PRO A 17 10.19 -11.82 5.17
N PRO A 18 9.02 -12.07 5.76
CA PRO A 18 7.93 -12.68 5.01
C PRO A 18 7.55 -11.78 3.83
N SER A 19 7.58 -12.34 2.63
CA SER A 19 6.91 -11.74 1.49
C SER A 19 5.43 -11.50 1.84
N LEU A 20 4.77 -10.59 1.13
CA LEU A 20 3.33 -10.43 1.29
C LEU A 20 2.65 -11.79 1.18
N PRO A 21 1.69 -12.09 2.06
CA PRO A 21 0.92 -13.32 1.95
C PRO A 21 0.17 -13.33 0.61
N ALA A 22 -0.11 -14.54 0.12
CA ALA A 22 -0.93 -14.71 -1.07
C ALA A 22 -2.38 -14.29 -0.74
N TYR A 23 -2.73 -13.03 -1.05
CA TYR A 23 -4.09 -12.54 -0.86
C TYR A 23 -5.05 -13.15 -1.89
N PRO A 24 -6.25 -13.58 -1.47
CA PRO A 24 -7.28 -13.96 -2.42
C PRO A 24 -7.64 -12.81 -3.36
N THR A 25 -7.96 -13.11 -4.61
CA THR A 25 -8.34 -12.09 -5.60
C THR A 25 -9.47 -11.18 -5.12
N LYS A 26 -10.48 -11.74 -4.47
CA LYS A 26 -11.59 -10.99 -3.88
C LYS A 26 -11.11 -9.93 -2.88
N VAL A 27 -10.13 -10.28 -2.06
CA VAL A 27 -9.54 -9.36 -1.07
C VAL A 27 -8.78 -8.24 -1.76
N LEU A 28 -8.01 -8.56 -2.80
CA LEU A 28 -7.28 -7.54 -3.56
C LEU A 28 -8.21 -6.59 -4.32
N LEU A 29 -9.31 -7.10 -4.87
CA LEU A 29 -10.34 -6.26 -5.50
C LEU A 29 -11.00 -5.32 -4.48
N ALA A 30 -11.35 -5.84 -3.31
CA ALA A 30 -11.88 -5.01 -2.22
C ALA A 30 -10.87 -3.94 -1.77
N TRP A 31 -9.59 -4.30 -1.69
CA TRP A 31 -8.54 -3.36 -1.34
C TRP A 31 -8.39 -2.24 -2.38
N THR A 32 -8.45 -2.57 -3.66
CA THR A 32 -8.42 -1.59 -4.75
C THR A 32 -9.51 -0.52 -4.58
N GLU A 33 -10.73 -0.94 -4.30
CA GLU A 33 -11.86 -0.04 -4.09
C GLU A 33 -11.77 0.71 -2.75
N ALA A 34 -11.29 0.06 -1.71
CA ALA A 34 -11.08 0.70 -0.41
C ALA A 34 -10.03 1.82 -0.49
N ILE A 35 -8.95 1.64 -1.25
CA ILE A 35 -7.94 2.67 -1.52
C ILE A 35 -8.60 3.88 -2.19
N SER A 36 -9.53 3.65 -3.10
CA SER A 36 -10.26 4.71 -3.82
C SER A 36 -11.30 5.45 -2.96
N GLY A 37 -11.48 5.06 -1.69
CA GLY A 37 -12.36 5.73 -0.76
C GLY A 37 -13.67 5.02 -0.45
N GLN A 38 -13.84 3.76 -0.86
CA GLN A 38 -15.02 2.96 -0.51
C GLN A 38 -14.94 2.49 0.94
N GLU A 39 -15.48 3.28 1.84
CA GLU A 39 -15.43 3.03 3.28
C GLU A 39 -16.02 1.68 3.70
N PRO A 40 -17.16 1.22 3.16
CA PRO A 40 -17.69 -0.09 3.52
C PRO A 40 -16.73 -1.25 3.23
N LEU A 41 -15.98 -1.17 2.13
CA LEU A 41 -14.99 -2.20 1.78
C LEU A 41 -13.74 -2.10 2.67
N ARG A 42 -13.31 -0.90 3.02
CA ARG A 42 -12.26 -0.70 4.01
C ARG A 42 -12.63 -1.33 5.35
N ASP A 43 -13.83 -1.06 5.84
CA ASP A 43 -14.32 -1.60 7.12
C ASP A 43 -14.47 -3.12 7.06
N TRP A 44 -14.93 -3.64 5.92
CA TRP A 44 -14.98 -5.08 5.68
C TRP A 44 -13.58 -5.72 5.75
N LEU A 45 -12.57 -5.09 5.14
CA LEU A 45 -11.17 -5.56 5.20
C LEU A 45 -10.66 -5.57 6.65
N MET A 46 -10.95 -4.53 7.43
CA MET A 46 -10.52 -4.45 8.83
C MET A 46 -11.14 -5.55 9.70
N GLY A 47 -12.32 -6.04 9.36
CA GLY A 47 -12.97 -7.18 10.03
C GLY A 47 -12.63 -8.54 9.43
N SER A 48 -11.83 -8.61 8.37
CA SER A 48 -11.44 -9.84 7.67
C SER A 48 -10.19 -10.48 8.29
N ASP A 49 -9.70 -11.55 7.66
CA ASP A 49 -8.43 -12.17 8.01
C ASP A 49 -7.20 -11.33 7.56
N TYR A 50 -7.43 -10.24 6.85
CA TYR A 50 -6.40 -9.34 6.30
C TYR A 50 -6.63 -7.88 6.71
N PRO A 51 -6.72 -7.59 8.04
CA PRO A 51 -7.04 -6.25 8.52
C PRO A 51 -5.99 -5.21 8.13
N GLU A 52 -4.75 -5.62 7.90
CA GLU A 52 -3.65 -4.75 7.49
C GLU A 52 -3.95 -3.97 6.21
N LEU A 53 -4.75 -4.52 5.31
CA LEU A 53 -5.13 -3.85 4.07
C LEU A 53 -6.11 -2.69 4.32
N GLY A 54 -7.02 -2.86 5.26
CA GLY A 54 -7.91 -1.78 5.71
C GLY A 54 -7.16 -0.69 6.47
N VAL A 55 -6.26 -1.08 7.36
CA VAL A 55 -5.41 -0.15 8.11
C VAL A 55 -4.50 0.64 7.16
N PHE A 56 -3.99 0.00 6.10
CA PHE A 56 -3.21 0.66 5.04
C PHE A 56 -3.98 1.85 4.43
N CYS A 57 -5.27 1.70 4.18
CA CYS A 57 -6.09 2.79 3.63
C CYS A 57 -6.13 4.01 4.55
N HIS A 58 -6.19 3.83 5.85
CA HIS A 58 -6.08 4.93 6.82
C HIS A 58 -4.67 5.52 6.84
N ALA A 59 -3.64 4.66 6.80
CA ALA A 59 -2.24 5.10 6.77
C ALA A 59 -1.90 5.93 5.54
N LEU A 60 -2.55 5.65 4.40
CA LEU A 60 -2.40 6.40 3.16
C LEU A 60 -2.81 7.88 3.33
N HIS A 61 -3.79 8.15 4.18
CA HIS A 61 -4.23 9.51 4.54
C HIS A 61 -3.42 10.12 5.70
N ASN A 62 -2.20 9.63 5.91
CA ASN A 62 -1.23 10.15 6.87
C ASN A 62 -1.69 10.05 8.33
N GLU A 63 -2.47 9.03 8.66
CA GLU A 63 -2.89 8.79 10.02
C GLU A 63 -1.78 8.11 10.84
N PRO A 64 -1.19 8.78 11.85
CA PRO A 64 -0.02 8.24 12.56
C PRO A 64 -0.30 6.93 13.29
N THR A 65 -1.50 6.77 13.83
CA THR A 65 -1.90 5.56 14.56
C THR A 65 -1.92 4.34 13.64
N SER A 66 -2.40 4.50 12.42
CA SER A 66 -2.43 3.44 11.41
C SER A 66 -1.01 3.03 10.98
N ARG A 67 -0.14 3.99 10.77
CA ARG A 67 1.27 3.73 10.44
C ARG A 67 1.99 3.01 11.57
N ALA A 68 1.79 3.45 12.81
CA ALA A 68 2.34 2.80 13.99
C ALA A 68 1.82 1.35 14.13
N TRP A 69 0.53 1.14 13.88
CA TRP A 69 -0.07 -0.20 13.91
C TRP A 69 0.59 -1.13 12.90
N LEU A 70 0.76 -0.69 11.64
CA LEU A 70 1.41 -1.48 10.59
C LEU A 70 2.84 -1.86 10.98
N ARG A 71 3.62 -0.92 11.51
CA ARG A 71 5.00 -1.20 11.96
C ARG A 71 5.02 -2.16 13.14
N HIS A 72 4.16 -1.94 14.13
CA HIS A 72 4.12 -2.76 15.34
C HIS A 72 3.72 -4.21 15.06
N HIS A 73 2.86 -4.43 14.05
CA HIS A 73 2.41 -5.76 13.65
C HIS A 73 3.26 -6.41 12.54
N GLY A 74 4.40 -5.81 12.21
CA GLY A 74 5.36 -6.41 11.28
C GLY A 74 4.98 -6.33 9.80
N HIS A 75 4.11 -5.39 9.41
CA HIS A 75 3.71 -5.19 8.02
C HIS A 75 4.67 -4.26 7.28
N ASP A 76 5.96 -4.61 7.30
CA ASP A 76 7.04 -3.77 6.77
C ASP A 76 6.96 -3.58 5.25
N PHE A 77 6.47 -4.59 4.53
CA PHE A 77 6.25 -4.48 3.07
C PHE A 77 5.19 -3.44 2.73
N LEU A 78 4.09 -3.39 3.48
CA LEU A 78 3.05 -2.39 3.29
C LEU A 78 3.53 -0.99 3.66
N MET A 79 4.30 -0.87 4.73
CA MET A 79 4.90 0.41 5.09
C MET A 79 5.90 0.89 4.05
N ALA A 80 6.75 0.00 3.53
CA ALA A 80 7.71 0.35 2.48
C ALA A 80 7.01 0.72 1.17
N LEU A 81 5.88 0.06 0.83
CA LEU A 81 5.05 0.45 -0.30
C LEU A 81 4.53 1.89 -0.13
N LEU A 82 4.02 2.21 1.04
CA LEU A 82 3.47 3.53 1.36
C LEU A 82 4.56 4.61 1.30
N GLU A 83 5.66 4.40 1.98
CA GLU A 83 6.80 5.34 2.01
C GLU A 83 7.42 5.52 0.63
N GLY A 84 7.57 4.44 -0.14
CA GLY A 84 8.05 4.51 -1.52
C GLY A 84 7.10 5.28 -2.43
N ALA A 85 5.78 5.13 -2.25
CA ALA A 85 4.77 5.91 -2.97
C ALA A 85 4.85 7.41 -2.64
N GLU A 86 5.33 7.76 -1.47
CA GLU A 86 5.55 9.14 -1.02
C GLU A 86 6.91 9.71 -1.46
N GLY A 87 7.69 8.94 -2.22
CA GLY A 87 8.96 9.38 -2.79
C GLY A 87 10.20 8.95 -2.02
N GLU A 88 10.07 8.11 -0.98
CA GLU A 88 11.22 7.60 -0.21
C GLU A 88 11.98 6.52 -1.00
N LYS A 89 13.09 6.92 -1.58
CA LYS A 89 13.94 6.03 -2.39
C LYS A 89 14.53 4.86 -1.59
N THR A 90 14.80 5.06 -0.32
CA THR A 90 15.30 4.01 0.58
C THR A 90 14.28 2.89 0.77
N ALA A 91 12.99 3.22 0.82
CA ALA A 91 11.91 2.24 0.91
C ALA A 91 11.82 1.39 -0.36
N VAL A 92 11.91 2.01 -1.54
CA VAL A 92 11.93 1.29 -2.82
C VAL A 92 13.13 0.34 -2.90
N LYS A 93 14.30 0.80 -2.50
CA LYS A 93 15.53 -0.02 -2.45
C LYS A 93 15.36 -1.20 -1.50
N TRP A 94 14.80 -0.96 -0.32
CA TRP A 94 14.53 -2.00 0.66
C TRP A 94 13.60 -3.08 0.09
N LEU A 95 12.51 -2.68 -0.59
CA LEU A 95 11.58 -3.61 -1.25
C LEU A 95 12.31 -4.50 -2.26
N ARG A 96 13.16 -3.93 -3.09
CA ARG A 96 13.93 -4.72 -4.08
C ARG A 96 14.88 -5.70 -3.42
N GLN A 97 15.53 -5.31 -2.33
CA GLN A 97 16.48 -6.16 -1.60
C GLN A 97 15.80 -7.31 -0.85
N HIS A 98 14.52 -7.17 -0.51
CA HIS A 98 13.77 -8.16 0.28
C HIS A 98 12.76 -8.97 -0.54
N GLY A 99 12.90 -9.00 -1.86
CA GLY A 99 12.04 -9.79 -2.74
C GLY A 99 10.70 -9.14 -3.09
N GLY A 100 10.52 -7.86 -2.79
CA GLY A 100 9.32 -7.09 -3.09
C GLY A 100 9.41 -6.28 -4.39
N SER A 101 9.95 -6.84 -5.46
CA SER A 101 10.14 -6.10 -6.73
C SER A 101 8.82 -5.57 -7.32
N THR A 102 7.74 -6.35 -7.24
CA THR A 102 6.42 -5.90 -7.68
C THR A 102 5.94 -4.69 -6.85
N LEU A 103 6.09 -4.76 -5.54
CA LEU A 103 5.73 -3.65 -4.65
C LEU A 103 6.61 -2.41 -4.88
N ALA A 104 7.90 -2.62 -5.18
CA ALA A 104 8.81 -1.54 -5.55
C ALA A 104 8.32 -0.80 -6.81
N ASP A 105 7.93 -1.55 -7.84
CA ASP A 105 7.37 -0.96 -9.06
C ASP A 105 6.04 -0.26 -8.77
N MET A 106 5.17 -0.83 -7.94
CA MET A 106 3.91 -0.20 -7.52
C MET A 106 4.15 1.12 -6.78
N ALA A 107 5.13 1.16 -5.89
CA ALA A 107 5.50 2.39 -5.18
C ALA A 107 5.98 3.47 -6.16
N LEU A 108 6.83 3.11 -7.12
CA LEU A 108 7.30 4.02 -8.15
C LEU A 108 6.16 4.52 -9.06
N ILE A 109 5.24 3.64 -9.45
CA ILE A 109 4.04 4.02 -10.22
C ILE A 109 3.22 5.04 -9.43
N ALA A 110 3.00 4.81 -8.15
CA ALA A 110 2.29 5.76 -7.28
C ALA A 110 3.02 7.10 -7.17
N ASP A 111 4.33 7.11 -7.30
CA ASP A 111 5.17 8.32 -7.37
C ASP A 111 5.37 8.85 -8.81
N ASN A 112 4.48 8.50 -9.73
CA ASN A 112 4.42 8.99 -11.11
C ASN A 112 5.56 8.53 -12.04
N ASP A 113 6.16 7.37 -11.77
CA ASP A 113 7.19 6.78 -12.64
C ASP A 113 6.53 5.96 -13.77
N GLU A 114 6.59 6.48 -14.99
CA GLU A 114 6.00 5.83 -16.17
C GLU A 114 6.83 4.62 -16.65
N GLU A 115 8.12 4.59 -16.41
CA GLU A 115 8.96 3.42 -16.75
C GLU A 115 8.63 2.23 -15.86
N ALA A 116 8.36 2.46 -14.57
CA ALA A 116 7.91 1.42 -13.66
C ALA A 116 6.56 0.85 -14.10
N LEU A 117 5.63 1.71 -14.54
CA LEU A 117 4.35 1.27 -15.08
C LEU A 117 4.53 0.39 -16.33
N ALA A 118 5.34 0.84 -17.29
CA ALA A 118 5.63 0.08 -18.49
C ALA A 118 6.29 -1.28 -18.16
N ARG A 119 7.18 -1.30 -17.19
CA ARG A 119 7.85 -2.52 -16.72
C ARG A 119 6.88 -3.52 -16.13
N LEU A 120 5.99 -3.07 -15.24
CA LEU A 120 4.99 -3.93 -14.61
C LEU A 120 3.95 -4.43 -15.61
N MET A 121 3.55 -3.62 -16.58
CA MET A 121 2.61 -4.00 -17.64
C MET A 121 3.18 -5.00 -18.64
N ARG A 122 4.51 -5.09 -18.80
CA ARG A 122 5.15 -6.08 -19.67
C ARG A 122 5.12 -7.50 -19.10
N GLY A 123 4.83 -7.65 -17.82
CA GLY A 123 4.66 -8.95 -17.18
C GLY A 123 3.36 -9.63 -17.58
N ASP A 124 3.13 -10.82 -17.03
CA ASP A 124 1.91 -11.58 -17.28
C ASP A 124 0.66 -10.81 -16.80
N PRO A 125 -0.29 -10.44 -17.68
CA PRO A 125 -1.51 -9.72 -17.27
C PRO A 125 -2.37 -10.48 -16.25
N ASP A 126 -2.36 -11.82 -16.30
CA ASP A 126 -3.14 -12.64 -15.35
C ASP A 126 -2.55 -12.57 -13.93
N VAL A 127 -1.26 -12.28 -13.82
CA VAL A 127 -0.56 -12.14 -12.53
C VAL A 127 -0.47 -10.68 -12.11
N ASN A 128 -0.04 -9.80 -13.02
CA ASN A 128 0.29 -8.41 -12.71
C ASN A 128 -0.88 -7.44 -12.84
N GLY A 129 -1.95 -7.82 -13.55
CA GLY A 129 -3.04 -6.90 -13.86
C GLY A 129 -3.67 -6.25 -12.62
N ILE A 130 -3.91 -7.02 -11.57
CA ILE A 130 -4.48 -6.48 -10.33
C ILE A 130 -3.49 -5.55 -9.61
N TRP A 131 -2.20 -5.88 -9.61
CA TRP A 131 -1.17 -5.03 -8.99
C TRP A 131 -1.02 -3.70 -9.71
N VAL A 132 -1.13 -3.70 -11.04
CA VAL A 132 -1.19 -2.46 -11.84
C VAL A 132 -2.39 -1.61 -11.43
N GLN A 133 -3.57 -2.21 -11.29
CA GLN A 133 -4.78 -1.48 -10.87
C GLN A 133 -4.60 -0.86 -9.47
N ILE A 134 -4.08 -1.61 -8.53
CA ILE A 134 -3.81 -1.12 -7.18
C ILE A 134 -2.83 0.06 -7.23
N ALA A 135 -1.73 -0.07 -7.98
CA ALA A 135 -0.72 0.98 -8.11
C ALA A 135 -1.30 2.27 -8.72
N LEU A 136 -2.16 2.14 -9.73
CA LEU A 136 -2.82 3.29 -10.35
C LEU A 136 -3.81 3.98 -9.41
N ARG A 137 -4.52 3.22 -8.57
CA ARG A 137 -5.40 3.79 -7.53
C ARG A 137 -4.59 4.52 -6.46
N LEU A 138 -3.48 3.94 -6.03
CA LEU A 138 -2.55 4.61 -5.11
C LEU A 138 -2.05 5.94 -5.68
N ARG A 139 -1.67 5.96 -6.96
CA ARG A 139 -1.24 7.18 -7.66
C ARG A 139 -2.33 8.25 -7.65
N GLN A 140 -3.57 7.89 -7.98
CA GLN A 140 -4.68 8.82 -7.99
C GLN A 140 -4.91 9.45 -6.60
N VAL A 141 -4.96 8.64 -5.57
CA VAL A 141 -5.20 9.11 -4.20
C VAL A 141 -4.05 9.97 -3.70
N LYS A 142 -2.81 9.53 -3.92
CA LYS A 142 -1.63 10.29 -3.51
C LYS A 142 -1.59 11.66 -4.20
N ASN A 143 -1.81 11.70 -5.50
CA ASN A 143 -1.81 12.97 -6.25
C ASN A 143 -2.93 13.90 -5.77
N ALA A 144 -4.12 13.37 -5.48
CA ALA A 144 -5.22 14.16 -4.92
C ALA A 144 -4.88 14.75 -3.55
N ILE A 145 -4.22 14.00 -2.69
CA ILE A 145 -3.75 14.48 -1.38
C ILE A 145 -2.72 15.61 -1.54
N GLU A 146 -1.76 15.44 -2.44
CA GLU A 146 -0.73 16.47 -2.72
C GLU A 146 -1.35 17.75 -3.29
N GLU A 147 -2.29 17.65 -4.22
CA GLU A 147 -3.01 18.79 -4.77
C GLU A 147 -3.78 19.54 -3.69
N SER A 148 -4.51 18.82 -2.84
CA SER A 148 -5.26 19.40 -1.72
C SER A 148 -4.34 20.15 -0.76
N ASN A 149 -3.18 19.59 -0.45
CA ASN A 149 -2.20 20.26 0.41
C ASN A 149 -1.62 21.52 -0.22
N ASN A 150 -1.38 21.51 -1.53
CA ASN A 150 -0.88 22.67 -2.27
C ASN A 150 -1.90 23.79 -2.35
N ASP A 151 -3.19 23.49 -2.50
CA ASP A 151 -4.24 24.49 -2.58
C ASP A 151 -4.44 25.24 -1.27
N VAL A 152 -4.27 24.58 -0.13
CA VAL A 152 -4.31 25.23 1.19
C VAL A 152 -3.21 26.30 1.33
N HIS A 153 -2.07 26.12 0.69
CA HIS A 153 -0.97 27.09 0.71
C HIS A 153 -1.13 28.25 -0.30
N ARG A 154 -2.08 28.15 -1.23
CA ARG A 154 -2.37 29.19 -2.23
C ARG A 154 -3.38 30.23 -1.77
N ILE A 155 -4.05 30.03 -0.67
CA ILE A 155 -4.92 31.02 -0.06
C ILE A 155 -4.02 32.01 0.67
N ASP A 156 -3.60 33.04 -0.05
CA ASP A 156 -2.82 34.14 0.52
C ASP A 156 -3.79 34.99 1.35
N PRO A 157 -3.60 35.11 2.67
CA PRO A 157 -4.40 36.00 3.48
C PRO A 157 -3.91 37.43 3.29
N ASN A 158 -4.56 38.15 2.41
CA ASN A 158 -4.45 39.57 2.39
C ASN A 158 -5.36 40.20 3.43
#